data_a1e13bd5e8a588b100522d1936b9f797
#
_entry.id   a1e13bd5e8a588b100522d1936b9f797
#
_cell.length_a   1.000
_cell.length_b   1.000
_cell.length_c   1.000
_cell.angle_alpha   90.00
_cell.angle_beta   90.00
_cell.angle_gamma   90.00
#
_symmetry.space_group_name_H-M   'P 1'
#
loop_
_entity.id
_entity.type
_entity.pdbx_description
1 polymer ?
#
loop_
_entity_poly.entity_id
_entity_poly.type
_entity_poly.pdbx_seq_one_letter_code
_entity_poly.pdbx_strand_id
1 'polypeptide(L)'
;MKKDYKTSVPQEKLDASEAERQRLLAKWRFEPTSMWYLQRLHDKTLDAIVEDTLAEGSYPEHNFNVRDGALPQSSPIVAERLIRFFSEPGDWVFNPFMERIPHLLVANYLGRNAVGQDLCKSFYEHDVAKVKRRIANNAILDSEHNYIDHEEPTYLRSYLNGLVFDLYLGDSRCLPWSNNSMDFCINSPPYFSTIYYSDEPEQLGTGEAIGGGDKPTYEEFLKGLQDVYRECYRVLKPGKFMAVLLNDFRMDKIFRAYHADLIPYMEEIGWHLHDIIIYNLSLHPLQAVFTSQLARDFHMAKQHEYIEIYRKSE
;
A
#
# COMPACT_ATOMS: atom_id res chain seq x y z
N MET A 1 -4.55 -2.75 -25.39
CA MET A 1 -3.21 -2.53 -25.95
C MET A 1 -2.27 -2.40 -24.77
N LYS A 2 -1.44 -3.42 -24.49
CA LYS A 2 -0.52 -3.40 -23.33
C LYS A 2 0.57 -2.38 -23.61
N LYS A 3 0.77 -1.39 -22.70
CA LYS A 3 1.74 -0.32 -22.88
C LYS A 3 3.13 -0.79 -22.42
N ASP A 4 4.14 -0.66 -23.27
CA ASP A 4 5.55 -0.83 -22.91
C ASP A 4 6.08 0.50 -22.36
N TYR A 5 6.50 0.49 -21.11
CA TYR A 5 7.09 1.64 -20.45
C TYR A 5 8.62 1.54 -20.51
N LYS A 6 9.25 2.37 -21.32
CA LYS A 6 10.70 2.58 -21.31
C LYS A 6 10.97 4.02 -20.87
N THR A 7 11.47 4.21 -19.66
CA THR A 7 12.00 5.49 -19.20
C THR A 7 13.50 5.35 -18.98
N SER A 8 14.29 6.27 -19.55
CA SER A 8 15.71 6.38 -19.25
C SER A 8 15.89 7.32 -18.06
N VAL A 9 16.32 6.79 -16.93
CA VAL A 9 16.70 7.59 -15.76
C VAL A 9 18.07 8.20 -16.00
N PRO A 10 18.28 9.50 -15.70
CA PRO A 10 19.60 10.12 -15.78
C PRO A 10 20.62 9.38 -14.91
N GLN A 11 21.83 9.17 -15.41
CA GLN A 11 22.88 8.41 -14.72
C GLN A 11 23.23 8.99 -13.35
N GLU A 12 23.21 10.32 -13.20
CA GLU A 12 23.43 11.01 -11.92
C GLU A 12 22.44 10.58 -10.81
N LYS A 13 21.19 10.30 -11.18
CA LYS A 13 20.19 9.78 -10.22
C LYS A 13 20.46 8.33 -9.83
N LEU A 14 21.00 7.52 -10.73
CA LEU A 14 21.42 6.15 -10.45
C LEU A 14 22.65 6.11 -9.54
N ASP A 15 23.63 6.97 -9.77
CA ASP A 15 24.84 7.06 -8.94
C ASP A 15 24.52 7.55 -7.52
N ALA A 16 23.61 8.55 -7.40
CA ALA A 16 23.11 9.03 -6.11
C ALA A 16 22.37 7.92 -5.34
N SER A 17 21.66 7.05 -6.05
CA SER A 17 20.94 5.90 -5.50
C SER A 17 21.86 4.85 -4.90
N GLU A 18 22.92 4.49 -5.59
CA GLU A 18 23.87 3.50 -5.07
C GLU A 18 24.58 4.03 -3.81
N ALA A 19 24.96 5.30 -3.78
CA ALA A 19 25.53 5.93 -2.60
C ALA A 19 24.54 5.93 -1.41
N GLU A 20 23.25 6.20 -1.66
CA GLU A 20 22.20 6.15 -0.67
C GLU A 20 21.97 4.72 -0.18
N ARG A 21 21.93 3.74 -1.09
CA ARG A 21 21.81 2.33 -0.77
C ARG A 21 22.97 1.85 0.11
N GLN A 22 24.21 2.21 -0.22
CA GLN A 22 25.38 1.88 0.59
C GLN A 22 25.30 2.53 1.97
N ARG A 23 24.83 3.77 2.06
CA ARG A 23 24.58 4.46 3.33
C ARG A 23 23.50 3.77 4.17
N LEU A 24 22.41 3.36 3.56
CA LEU A 24 21.35 2.61 4.21
C LEU A 24 21.86 1.24 4.66
N LEU A 25 22.54 0.50 3.81
CA LEU A 25 23.15 -0.79 4.16
C LEU A 25 24.15 -0.65 5.30
N ALA A 26 24.94 0.42 5.35
CA ALA A 26 25.84 0.70 6.45
C ALA A 26 25.07 0.98 7.75
N LYS A 27 23.96 1.73 7.68
CA LYS A 27 23.08 2.01 8.81
C LYS A 27 22.36 0.74 9.28
N TRP A 28 21.89 -0.09 8.34
CA TRP A 28 21.17 -1.34 8.63
C TRP A 28 22.05 -2.46 9.15
N ARG A 29 23.35 -2.42 8.92
CA ARG A 29 24.31 -3.34 9.56
C ARG A 29 24.29 -3.29 11.08
N PHE A 30 23.80 -2.19 11.64
CA PHE A 30 23.73 -1.98 13.09
C PHE A 30 22.34 -2.23 13.70
N GLU A 31 21.28 -2.40 12.88
CA GLU A 31 19.91 -2.70 13.33
C GLU A 31 19.24 -3.78 12.46
N PRO A 32 19.81 -4.98 12.29
CA PRO A 32 19.17 -6.05 11.53
C PRO A 32 18.10 -6.74 12.42
N THR A 33 17.04 -6.02 12.77
CA THR A 33 15.95 -6.58 13.56
C THR A 33 14.69 -6.66 12.71
N SER A 34 14.02 -7.80 12.80
CA SER A 34 12.66 -7.98 12.27
C SER A 34 11.60 -7.18 13.05
N MET A 35 12.02 -6.41 14.06
CA MET A 35 11.15 -5.47 14.80
C MET A 35 11.51 -4.03 14.45
N TRP A 36 10.55 -3.31 13.91
CA TRP A 36 10.71 -1.91 13.56
C TRP A 36 10.04 -1.00 14.59
N TYR A 37 10.86 -0.16 15.21
CA TYR A 37 10.41 0.97 16.02
C TYR A 37 10.53 2.21 15.14
N LEU A 38 9.39 2.83 14.78
CA LEU A 38 9.44 4.05 14.00
C LEU A 38 9.89 5.22 14.87
N GLN A 39 11.12 5.66 14.69
CA GLN A 39 11.52 7.03 15.03
C GLN A 39 11.24 7.89 13.79
N ARG A 40 10.57 9.03 13.95
CA ARG A 40 10.40 10.01 12.88
C ARG A 40 11.77 10.35 12.30
N LEU A 41 11.95 10.09 11.03
CA LEU A 41 13.03 10.69 10.28
C LEU A 41 12.60 12.14 10.02
N HIS A 42 13.41 13.13 10.40
CA HIS A 42 13.14 14.55 10.19
C HIS A 42 13.38 14.93 8.71
N ASP A 43 12.54 14.44 7.82
CA ASP A 43 12.47 14.89 6.44
C ASP A 43 11.20 15.71 6.27
N LYS A 44 11.35 17.03 6.07
CA LYS A 44 10.22 17.97 5.99
C LYS A 44 9.23 17.64 4.88
N THR A 45 9.68 17.02 3.79
CA THR A 45 8.80 16.69 2.66
C THR A 45 8.02 15.42 2.95
N LEU A 46 8.67 14.44 3.59
CA LEU A 46 7.99 13.24 4.06
C LEU A 46 7.00 13.58 5.17
N ASP A 47 7.37 14.50 6.09
CA ASP A 47 6.47 15.03 7.10
C ASP A 47 5.24 15.71 6.47
N ALA A 48 5.40 16.48 5.39
CA ALA A 48 4.29 17.08 4.66
C ALA A 48 3.37 16.03 4.00
N ILE A 49 3.92 14.93 3.46
CA ILE A 49 3.10 13.81 2.95
C ILE A 49 2.34 13.14 4.09
N VAL A 50 2.98 12.97 5.25
CA VAL A 50 2.38 12.42 6.47
C VAL A 50 1.27 13.33 6.97
N GLU A 51 1.53 14.64 7.08
CA GLU A 51 0.56 15.64 7.54
C GLU A 51 -0.64 15.73 6.62
N ASP A 52 -0.45 15.74 5.30
CA ASP A 52 -1.54 15.68 4.32
C ASP A 52 -2.39 14.40 4.50
N THR A 53 -1.74 13.28 4.73
CA THR A 53 -2.43 11.99 4.92
C THR A 53 -3.20 11.96 6.24
N LEU A 54 -2.66 12.58 7.31
CA LEU A 54 -3.30 12.68 8.62
C LEU A 54 -4.39 13.75 8.66
N ALA A 55 -4.18 14.90 7.99
CA ALA A 55 -5.12 16.01 7.95
C ALA A 55 -6.40 15.67 7.16
N GLU A 56 -6.31 14.77 6.20
CA GLU A 56 -7.47 14.27 5.46
C GLU A 56 -8.37 13.38 6.33
N GLY A 57 -8.09 13.26 7.62
CA GLY A 57 -8.78 12.52 8.68
C GLY A 57 -10.09 11.88 8.24
N SER A 58 -10.52 10.78 8.61
CA SER A 58 -11.77 10.08 8.31
C SER A 58 -12.58 10.66 7.12
N TYR A 59 -12.80 9.91 6.07
CA TYR A 59 -13.73 10.28 4.97
C TYR A 59 -15.05 10.79 5.59
N PRO A 60 -15.50 12.02 5.32
CA PRO A 60 -16.69 12.58 5.95
C PRO A 60 -17.96 11.81 5.59
N GLU A 61 -17.95 11.03 4.53
CA GLU A 61 -19.11 10.35 3.96
C GLU A 61 -19.22 8.86 4.35
N HIS A 62 -18.16 8.26 4.83
CA HIS A 62 -18.18 6.88 5.31
C HIS A 62 -17.92 6.85 6.80
N ASN A 63 -18.95 6.58 7.58
CA ASN A 63 -18.81 6.15 8.96
C ASN A 63 -18.00 4.85 8.99
N PHE A 64 -16.68 4.96 9.03
CA PHE A 64 -15.85 3.84 9.37
C PHE A 64 -16.26 3.39 10.78
N ASN A 65 -17.15 2.42 10.86
CA ASN A 65 -17.37 1.68 12.07
C ASN A 65 -16.12 0.83 12.32
N VAL A 66 -15.11 1.47 12.86
CA VAL A 66 -13.89 0.82 13.34
C VAL A 66 -14.29 0.02 14.57
N ARG A 67 -14.74 -1.22 14.36
CA ARG A 67 -15.16 -2.09 15.45
C ARG A 67 -14.01 -2.50 16.37
N ASP A 68 -12.76 -2.41 15.96
CA ASP A 68 -11.59 -2.87 16.71
C ASP A 68 -10.40 -1.89 16.77
N GLY A 69 -10.61 -0.59 16.54
CA GLY A 69 -9.56 0.44 16.74
C GLY A 69 -8.42 0.44 15.72
N ALA A 70 -8.51 -0.33 14.65
CA ALA A 70 -7.55 -0.29 13.57
C ALA A 70 -7.82 0.93 12.68
N LEU A 71 -6.94 1.90 12.68
CA LEU A 71 -6.95 2.96 11.69
C LEU A 71 -6.41 2.37 10.38
N PRO A 72 -7.17 2.40 9.29
CA PRO A 72 -6.72 1.92 7.99
C PRO A 72 -5.78 2.95 7.37
N GLN A 73 -4.55 3.02 7.84
CA GLN A 73 -3.53 3.87 7.22
C GLN A 73 -2.17 3.22 7.38
N SER A 74 -1.67 2.70 6.28
CA SER A 74 -0.27 2.32 6.18
C SER A 74 0.62 3.55 6.29
N SER A 75 1.53 3.52 7.25
CA SER A 75 2.41 4.64 7.57
C SER A 75 3.33 5.01 6.40
N PRO A 76 3.37 6.28 5.94
CA PRO A 76 4.33 6.75 4.95
C PRO A 76 5.79 6.46 5.31
N ILE A 77 6.12 6.40 6.60
CA ILE A 77 7.47 6.08 7.08
C ILE A 77 7.81 4.60 6.84
N VAL A 78 6.84 3.71 6.99
CA VAL A 78 7.00 2.29 6.63
C VAL A 78 7.23 2.17 5.12
N ALA A 79 6.40 2.88 4.33
CA ALA A 79 6.53 2.91 2.88
C ALA A 79 7.91 3.41 2.44
N GLU A 80 8.42 4.48 3.05
CA GLU A 80 9.77 5.00 2.76
C GLU A 80 10.84 3.93 2.94
N ARG A 81 10.83 3.24 4.08
CA ARG A 81 11.82 2.20 4.37
C ARG A 81 11.77 1.05 3.38
N LEU A 82 10.57 0.54 3.09
CA LEU A 82 10.37 -0.56 2.17
C LEU A 82 10.79 -0.18 0.74
N ILE A 83 10.34 0.98 0.26
CA ILE A 83 10.65 1.45 -1.09
C ILE A 83 12.15 1.66 -1.27
N ARG A 84 12.83 2.28 -0.30
CA ARG A 84 14.30 2.47 -0.34
C ARG A 84 15.07 1.16 -0.33
N PHE A 85 14.54 0.16 0.37
CA PHE A 85 15.24 -1.13 0.52
C PHE A 85 15.04 -2.05 -0.68
N PHE A 86 13.83 -2.10 -1.23
CA PHE A 86 13.44 -3.07 -2.26
C PHE A 86 13.39 -2.51 -3.69
N SER A 87 13.66 -1.22 -3.89
CA SER A 87 13.66 -0.60 -5.21
C SER A 87 14.74 0.47 -5.36
N GLU A 88 15.01 0.88 -6.60
CA GLU A 88 15.95 1.92 -6.95
C GLU A 88 15.23 3.13 -7.59
N PRO A 89 15.79 4.36 -7.55
CA PRO A 89 15.26 5.48 -8.33
C PRO A 89 15.09 5.12 -9.81
N GLY A 90 13.92 5.47 -10.37
CA GLY A 90 13.53 5.11 -11.73
C GLY A 90 12.79 3.80 -11.86
N ASP A 91 12.81 2.95 -10.84
CA ASP A 91 12.02 1.72 -10.80
C ASP A 91 10.51 2.02 -10.81
N TRP A 92 9.72 1.01 -11.16
CA TRP A 92 8.28 1.05 -11.15
C TRP A 92 7.73 0.43 -9.87
N VAL A 93 7.13 1.27 -9.03
CA VAL A 93 6.45 0.86 -7.80
C VAL A 93 4.94 0.86 -8.04
N PHE A 94 4.25 -0.22 -7.67
CA PHE A 94 2.81 -0.30 -7.81
C PHE A 94 2.08 -0.72 -6.54
N ASN A 95 0.81 -0.30 -6.47
CA ASN A 95 -0.10 -0.68 -5.40
C ASN A 95 -1.44 -1.14 -5.99
N PRO A 96 -1.85 -2.41 -5.81
CA PRO A 96 -3.12 -2.94 -6.30
C PRO A 96 -4.33 -2.55 -5.43
N PHE A 97 -4.08 -1.95 -4.24
CA PHE A 97 -5.10 -1.43 -3.32
C PHE A 97 -4.67 -0.03 -2.91
N MET A 98 -4.72 0.92 -3.85
CA MET A 98 -4.03 2.20 -3.68
C MET A 98 -4.58 3.09 -2.57
N GLU A 99 -5.82 2.84 -2.09
CA GLU A 99 -6.44 3.59 -1.00
C GLU A 99 -6.30 5.12 -1.19
N ARG A 100 -5.59 5.79 -0.29
CA ARG A 100 -5.33 7.25 -0.31
C ARG A 100 -4.00 7.63 -0.94
N ILE A 101 -3.41 6.74 -1.73
CA ILE A 101 -2.12 6.93 -2.43
C ILE A 101 -0.88 7.27 -1.59
N PRO A 102 -0.82 7.08 -0.25
CA PRO A 102 0.36 7.49 0.52
C PRO A 102 1.63 6.76 0.05
N HIS A 103 1.54 5.45 -0.24
CA HIS A 103 2.66 4.66 -0.73
C HIS A 103 3.19 5.16 -2.07
N LEU A 104 2.26 5.51 -2.99
CA LEU A 104 2.60 6.00 -4.32
C LEU A 104 3.25 7.39 -4.27
N LEU A 105 2.76 8.28 -3.40
CA LEU A 105 3.36 9.60 -3.20
C LEU A 105 4.77 9.49 -2.63
N VAL A 106 4.99 8.59 -1.68
CA VAL A 106 6.33 8.31 -1.13
C VAL A 106 7.24 7.72 -2.21
N ALA A 107 6.76 6.78 -3.02
CA ALA A 107 7.53 6.21 -4.12
C ALA A 107 7.98 7.29 -5.12
N ASN A 108 7.07 8.15 -5.54
CA ASN A 108 7.38 9.25 -6.44
C ASN A 108 8.36 10.25 -5.83
N TYR A 109 8.15 10.65 -4.58
CA TYR A 109 9.07 11.51 -3.84
C TYR A 109 10.49 10.94 -3.80
N LEU A 110 10.61 9.64 -3.63
CA LEU A 110 11.89 8.92 -3.62
C LEU A 110 12.48 8.68 -5.03
N GLY A 111 11.89 9.22 -6.08
CA GLY A 111 12.39 9.12 -7.45
C GLY A 111 11.94 7.87 -8.21
N ARG A 112 10.84 7.23 -7.81
CA ARG A 112 10.26 6.07 -8.50
C ARG A 112 9.06 6.48 -9.36
N ASN A 113 8.84 5.76 -10.46
CA ASN A 113 7.55 5.80 -11.15
C ASN A 113 6.53 5.08 -10.27
N ALA A 114 5.34 5.65 -10.12
CA ALA A 114 4.32 5.15 -9.21
C ALA A 114 3.00 4.91 -9.94
N VAL A 115 2.43 3.73 -9.78
CA VAL A 115 1.16 3.38 -10.40
C VAL A 115 0.27 2.64 -9.42
N GLY A 116 -1.03 2.92 -9.44
CA GLY A 116 -1.97 2.29 -8.55
C GLY A 116 -3.30 2.00 -9.19
N GLN A 117 -4.00 1.00 -8.64
CA GLN A 117 -5.36 0.66 -9.01
C GLN A 117 -6.21 0.50 -7.75
N ASP A 118 -7.45 0.95 -7.81
CA ASP A 118 -8.45 0.74 -6.78
C ASP A 118 -9.80 0.43 -7.42
N LEU A 119 -10.58 -0.41 -6.75
CA LEU A 119 -11.94 -0.73 -7.17
C LEU A 119 -12.92 0.37 -6.75
N CYS A 120 -12.68 1.01 -5.61
CA CYS A 120 -13.56 1.99 -5.01
C CYS A 120 -13.52 3.32 -5.78
N LYS A 121 -14.63 3.64 -6.45
CA LYS A 121 -14.75 4.86 -7.24
C LYS A 121 -14.54 6.12 -6.42
N SER A 122 -15.07 6.18 -5.20
CA SER A 122 -14.94 7.35 -4.34
C SER A 122 -13.49 7.58 -3.90
N PHE A 123 -12.70 6.51 -3.66
CA PHE A 123 -11.27 6.61 -3.38
C PHE A 123 -10.50 7.12 -4.59
N TYR A 124 -10.77 6.54 -5.76
CA TYR A 124 -10.15 6.97 -7.01
C TYR A 124 -10.40 8.45 -7.30
N GLU A 125 -11.65 8.91 -7.23
CA GLU A 125 -12.01 10.32 -7.48
C GLU A 125 -11.34 11.28 -6.48
N HIS A 126 -11.27 10.87 -5.20
CA HIS A 126 -10.55 11.62 -4.17
C HIS A 126 -9.05 11.74 -4.48
N ASP A 127 -8.42 10.63 -4.87
CA ASP A 127 -6.99 10.58 -5.17
C ASP A 127 -6.64 11.37 -6.43
N VAL A 128 -7.49 11.31 -7.47
CA VAL A 128 -7.37 12.18 -8.65
C VAL A 128 -7.43 13.65 -8.25
N ALA A 129 -8.38 14.03 -7.40
CA ALA A 129 -8.49 15.41 -6.91
C ALA A 129 -7.27 15.84 -6.09
N LYS A 130 -6.68 14.91 -5.31
CA LYS A 130 -5.45 15.14 -4.54
C LYS A 130 -4.24 15.39 -5.45
N VAL A 131 -4.07 14.58 -6.49
CA VAL A 131 -3.01 14.77 -7.49
C VAL A 131 -3.16 16.12 -8.18
N LYS A 132 -4.38 16.46 -8.63
CA LYS A 132 -4.66 17.78 -9.24
C LYS A 132 -4.30 18.95 -8.35
N ARG A 133 -4.68 18.89 -7.07
CA ARG A 133 -4.32 19.94 -6.08
C ARG A 133 -2.81 20.06 -5.91
N ARG A 134 -2.07 18.95 -5.87
CA ARG A 134 -0.61 18.97 -5.74
C ARG A 134 0.05 19.62 -6.95
N ILE A 135 -0.42 19.31 -8.17
CA ILE A 135 0.06 19.95 -9.39
C ILE A 135 -0.23 21.45 -9.37
N ALA A 136 -1.48 21.85 -9.05
CA ALA A 136 -1.91 23.24 -9.05
C ALA A 136 -1.18 24.11 -7.99
N ASN A 137 -0.86 23.55 -6.84
CA ASN A 137 -0.24 24.27 -5.74
C ASN A 137 1.29 24.28 -5.80
N ASN A 138 1.91 23.74 -6.84
CA ASN A 138 3.36 23.58 -6.94
C ASN A 138 3.98 22.97 -5.65
N ALA A 139 3.20 22.16 -4.94
CA ALA A 139 3.56 21.57 -3.65
C ALA A 139 4.69 20.52 -3.76
N ILE A 140 5.22 20.32 -4.97
CA ILE A 140 6.24 19.34 -5.33
C ILE A 140 7.45 20.08 -5.87
N LEU A 141 8.62 19.63 -5.55
CA LEU A 141 9.92 20.29 -5.70
C LEU A 141 10.30 20.78 -7.13
N ASP A 142 9.57 20.36 -8.16
CA ASP A 142 9.88 20.70 -9.56
C ASP A 142 8.60 21.01 -10.33
N SER A 143 8.24 22.31 -10.39
CA SER A 143 6.99 22.76 -11.00
C SER A 143 6.92 22.62 -12.52
N GLU A 144 8.06 22.59 -13.20
CA GLU A 144 8.10 22.52 -14.67
C GLU A 144 7.81 21.12 -15.22
N HIS A 145 7.91 20.10 -14.36
CA HIS A 145 7.74 18.69 -14.71
C HIS A 145 6.51 18.04 -14.06
N ASN A 146 5.58 18.86 -13.56
CA ASN A 146 4.34 18.40 -12.96
C ASN A 146 3.15 18.73 -13.85
N TYR A 147 2.54 17.75 -14.48
CA TYR A 147 1.37 17.97 -15.34
C TYR A 147 0.51 16.72 -15.48
N ILE A 148 -0.75 16.94 -15.91
CA ILE A 148 -1.64 15.87 -16.34
C ILE A 148 -1.45 15.69 -17.85
N ASP A 149 -1.10 14.47 -18.26
CA ASP A 149 -0.95 14.08 -19.65
C ASP A 149 -2.27 13.58 -20.24
N HIS A 150 -3.01 12.80 -19.46
CA HIS A 150 -4.26 12.21 -19.90
C HIS A 150 -5.21 11.94 -18.73
N GLU A 151 -6.49 12.21 -18.94
CA GLU A 151 -7.54 11.96 -17.95
C GLU A 151 -8.78 11.38 -18.61
N GLU A 152 -9.21 10.24 -18.08
CA GLU A 152 -10.48 9.57 -18.39
C GLU A 152 -11.23 9.25 -17.09
N PRO A 153 -12.51 8.90 -17.13
CA PRO A 153 -13.27 8.57 -15.92
C PRO A 153 -12.68 7.45 -15.06
N THR A 154 -11.89 6.58 -15.65
CA THR A 154 -11.29 5.42 -14.99
C THR A 154 -9.76 5.40 -15.04
N TYR A 155 -9.14 6.46 -15.53
CA TYR A 155 -7.69 6.52 -15.69
C TYR A 155 -7.17 7.95 -15.64
N LEU A 156 -6.16 8.18 -14.81
CA LEU A 156 -5.37 9.40 -14.78
C LEU A 156 -3.92 9.06 -15.10
N ARG A 157 -3.37 9.68 -16.14
CA ARG A 157 -1.92 9.78 -16.35
C ARG A 157 -1.42 11.16 -15.98
N SER A 158 -0.48 11.19 -15.05
CA SER A 158 0.18 12.43 -14.65
C SER A 158 1.70 12.23 -14.53
N TYR A 159 2.40 13.33 -14.48
CA TYR A 159 3.81 13.37 -14.18
C TYR A 159 4.01 14.22 -12.93
N LEU A 160 4.67 13.65 -11.94
CA LEU A 160 5.06 14.33 -10.72
C LEU A 160 6.58 14.20 -10.58
N ASN A 161 7.29 15.31 -10.39
CA ASN A 161 8.75 15.35 -10.35
C ASN A 161 9.41 14.75 -11.63
N GLY A 162 8.75 14.90 -12.79
CA GLY A 162 9.21 14.32 -14.07
C GLY A 162 9.07 12.80 -14.18
N LEU A 163 8.43 12.15 -13.22
CA LEU A 163 8.20 10.71 -13.16
C LEU A 163 6.71 10.39 -13.37
N VAL A 164 6.43 9.24 -13.94
CA VAL A 164 5.05 8.78 -14.16
C VAL A 164 4.35 8.57 -12.82
N PHE A 165 3.12 9.08 -12.73
CA PHE A 165 2.21 8.88 -11.61
C PHE A 165 0.82 8.59 -12.16
N ASP A 166 0.51 7.30 -12.31
CA ASP A 166 -0.73 6.84 -12.94
C ASP A 166 -1.69 6.24 -11.92
N LEU A 167 -2.97 6.61 -12.01
CA LEU A 167 -4.05 6.06 -11.20
C LEU A 167 -5.10 5.39 -12.09
N TYR A 168 -5.58 4.22 -11.66
CA TYR A 168 -6.60 3.44 -12.36
C TYR A 168 -7.78 3.13 -11.44
N LEU A 169 -8.98 3.28 -11.94
CA LEU A 169 -10.19 2.71 -11.36
C LEU A 169 -10.45 1.34 -12.00
N GLY A 170 -10.45 0.29 -11.20
CA GLY A 170 -10.68 -1.07 -11.72
C GLY A 170 -10.42 -2.16 -10.69
N ASP A 171 -10.77 -3.37 -11.08
CA ASP A 171 -10.59 -4.57 -10.28
C ASP A 171 -9.16 -5.10 -10.40
N SER A 172 -8.46 -5.22 -9.29
CA SER A 172 -7.07 -5.65 -9.25
C SER A 172 -6.85 -7.14 -9.50
N ARG A 173 -7.93 -7.91 -9.65
CA ARG A 173 -7.88 -9.25 -10.27
C ARG A 173 -7.58 -9.20 -11.77
N CYS A 174 -7.52 -7.98 -12.34
CA CYS A 174 -7.16 -7.72 -13.74
C CYS A 174 -6.32 -6.43 -13.84
N LEU A 175 -5.02 -6.50 -13.54
CA LEU A 175 -4.14 -5.33 -13.59
C LEU A 175 -3.83 -4.93 -15.04
N PRO A 176 -3.84 -3.61 -15.36
CA PRO A 176 -3.69 -3.10 -16.72
C PRO A 176 -2.25 -3.14 -17.25
N TRP A 177 -1.31 -3.63 -16.46
CA TRP A 177 0.12 -3.62 -16.77
C TRP A 177 0.59 -4.91 -17.44
N SER A 178 1.68 -4.81 -18.20
CA SER A 178 2.28 -5.95 -18.89
C SER A 178 2.95 -6.93 -17.91
N ASN A 179 3.16 -8.18 -18.35
CA ASN A 179 3.91 -9.15 -17.58
C ASN A 179 5.33 -8.65 -17.34
N ASN A 180 5.87 -8.87 -16.15
CA ASN A 180 7.26 -8.56 -15.80
C ASN A 180 7.66 -7.10 -16.10
N SER A 181 6.76 -6.15 -15.82
CA SER A 181 6.97 -4.72 -16.08
C SER A 181 7.25 -3.90 -14.81
N MET A 182 6.92 -4.43 -13.64
CA MET A 182 7.00 -3.73 -12.36
C MET A 182 8.19 -4.21 -11.53
N ASP A 183 8.78 -3.32 -10.72
CA ASP A 183 9.99 -3.59 -9.94
C ASP A 183 9.70 -3.85 -8.46
N PHE A 184 8.68 -3.21 -7.90
CA PHE A 184 8.31 -3.41 -6.50
C PHE A 184 6.80 -3.23 -6.30
N CYS A 185 6.20 -4.09 -5.48
CA CYS A 185 4.83 -3.95 -5.01
C CYS A 185 4.81 -3.60 -3.53
N ILE A 186 4.00 -2.61 -3.16
CA ILE A 186 3.72 -2.31 -1.76
C ILE A 186 2.23 -2.11 -1.59
N ASN A 187 1.60 -2.83 -0.67
CA ASN A 187 0.16 -2.75 -0.49
C ASN A 187 -0.27 -3.10 0.93
N SER A 188 -1.49 -2.65 1.28
CA SER A 188 -2.24 -3.07 2.44
C SER A 188 -3.58 -3.58 1.93
N PRO A 189 -3.83 -4.90 1.96
CA PRO A 189 -5.06 -5.48 1.45
C PRO A 189 -6.26 -5.16 2.37
N PRO A 190 -7.49 -5.27 1.88
CA PRO A 190 -8.68 -5.07 2.70
C PRO A 190 -8.75 -6.07 3.86
N TYR A 191 -9.43 -5.66 4.94
CA TYR A 191 -9.58 -6.43 6.17
C TYR A 191 -10.94 -7.14 6.23
N PHE A 192 -11.22 -8.03 5.30
CA PHE A 192 -12.44 -8.81 5.21
C PHE A 192 -13.69 -7.95 5.53
N SER A 193 -14.57 -8.39 6.43
CA SER A 193 -15.79 -7.67 6.81
C SER A 193 -15.63 -6.75 8.01
N THR A 194 -14.40 -6.42 8.43
CA THR A 194 -14.16 -5.51 9.55
C THR A 194 -14.30 -4.05 9.16
N ILE A 195 -14.09 -3.73 7.88
CA ILE A 195 -14.19 -2.38 7.32
C ILE A 195 -15.08 -2.44 6.09
N TYR A 196 -16.00 -1.50 5.99
CA TYR A 196 -16.79 -1.26 4.80
C TYR A 196 -16.04 -0.27 3.89
N TYR A 197 -15.72 -0.66 2.69
CA TYR A 197 -14.94 0.16 1.78
C TYR A 197 -15.80 0.84 0.72
N SER A 198 -16.74 0.14 0.12
CA SER A 198 -17.60 0.66 -0.94
C SER A 198 -18.80 -0.25 -1.26
N ASP A 199 -19.66 0.20 -2.17
CA ASP A 199 -20.86 -0.52 -2.64
C ASP A 199 -20.62 -1.34 -3.91
N GLU A 200 -19.38 -1.39 -4.43
CA GLU A 200 -19.09 -2.14 -5.64
C GLU A 200 -19.26 -3.65 -5.41
N PRO A 201 -19.98 -4.36 -6.28
CA PRO A 201 -20.31 -5.78 -6.09
C PRO A 201 -19.10 -6.72 -6.18
N GLU A 202 -18.01 -6.27 -6.81
CA GLU A 202 -16.75 -7.01 -6.95
C GLU A 202 -15.85 -6.92 -5.72
N GLN A 203 -16.26 -6.17 -4.71
CA GLN A 203 -15.49 -5.91 -3.51
C GLN A 203 -15.12 -7.18 -2.75
N LEU A 204 -13.86 -7.30 -2.37
CA LEU A 204 -13.36 -8.37 -1.51
C LEU A 204 -13.75 -8.06 -0.05
N GLY A 205 -14.62 -8.86 0.54
CA GLY A 205 -14.91 -8.80 1.96
C GLY A 205 -15.77 -7.61 2.39
N THR A 206 -17.02 -7.57 2.01
CA THR A 206 -18.01 -6.65 2.57
C THR A 206 -18.76 -7.21 3.75
N GLY A 207 -19.00 -6.38 4.75
CA GLY A 207 -19.78 -6.74 5.92
C GLY A 207 -21.26 -7.03 5.66
N GLU A 208 -21.81 -6.51 4.55
CA GLU A 208 -23.22 -6.73 4.16
C GLU A 208 -23.30 -6.92 2.64
N ALA A 209 -23.91 -8.02 2.21
CA ALA A 209 -24.17 -8.24 0.79
C ALA A 209 -25.15 -7.19 0.29
N ILE A 210 -24.69 -6.33 -0.64
CA ILE A 210 -25.54 -5.36 -1.30
C ILE A 210 -26.45 -6.13 -2.25
N GLY A 211 -27.77 -5.95 -2.10
CA GLY A 211 -28.76 -6.64 -2.92
C GLY A 211 -29.25 -7.98 -2.40
N GLY A 212 -28.95 -8.37 -1.14
CA GLY A 212 -29.56 -9.52 -0.47
C GLY A 212 -28.95 -10.89 -0.81
N GLY A 213 -27.73 -10.92 -1.34
CA GLY A 213 -26.94 -12.14 -1.51
C GLY A 213 -26.28 -12.63 -0.21
N ASP A 214 -25.75 -13.84 -0.22
CA ASP A 214 -24.99 -14.40 0.89
C ASP A 214 -23.66 -13.63 1.04
N LYS A 215 -23.27 -13.36 2.30
CA LYS A 215 -21.98 -12.76 2.61
C LYS A 215 -20.85 -13.71 2.19
N PRO A 216 -19.75 -13.20 1.59
CA PRO A 216 -18.61 -14.05 1.32
C PRO A 216 -18.06 -14.65 2.61
N THR A 217 -17.65 -15.88 2.55
CA THR A 217 -16.92 -16.53 3.65
C THR A 217 -15.50 -15.99 3.72
N TYR A 218 -14.85 -16.18 4.86
CA TYR A 218 -13.45 -15.80 5.02
C TYR A 218 -12.51 -16.52 4.02
N GLU A 219 -12.84 -17.78 3.69
CA GLU A 219 -12.11 -18.54 2.69
C GLU A 219 -12.29 -17.97 1.28
N GLU A 220 -13.49 -17.57 0.90
CA GLU A 220 -13.75 -16.90 -0.38
C GLU A 220 -13.04 -15.55 -0.49
N PHE A 221 -12.97 -14.82 0.62
CA PHE A 221 -12.17 -13.61 0.70
C PHE A 221 -10.68 -13.87 0.43
N LEU A 222 -10.09 -14.89 1.08
CA LEU A 222 -8.68 -15.25 0.84
C LEU A 222 -8.43 -15.70 -0.60
N LYS A 223 -9.37 -16.42 -1.20
CA LYS A 223 -9.32 -16.79 -2.64
C LYS A 223 -9.39 -15.57 -3.55
N GLY A 224 -10.25 -14.61 -3.22
CA GLY A 224 -10.32 -13.34 -3.96
C GLY A 224 -9.00 -12.55 -3.88
N LEU A 225 -8.36 -12.53 -2.72
CA LEU A 225 -7.01 -11.96 -2.58
C LEU A 225 -5.96 -12.74 -3.36
N GLN A 226 -6.05 -14.08 -3.37
CA GLN A 226 -5.17 -14.92 -4.18
C GLN A 226 -5.23 -14.54 -5.65
N ASP A 227 -6.41 -14.24 -6.19
CA ASP A 227 -6.56 -13.80 -7.58
C ASP A 227 -5.87 -12.45 -7.84
N VAL A 228 -5.99 -11.48 -6.92
CA VAL A 228 -5.24 -10.22 -7.01
C VAL A 228 -3.73 -10.47 -6.96
N TYR A 229 -3.27 -11.30 -6.03
CA TYR A 229 -1.84 -11.59 -5.90
C TYR A 229 -1.27 -12.44 -7.03
N ARG A 230 -2.10 -13.18 -7.77
CA ARG A 230 -1.71 -13.83 -9.03
C ARG A 230 -1.41 -12.79 -10.12
N GLU A 231 -2.21 -11.72 -10.20
CA GLU A 231 -1.94 -10.59 -11.09
C GLU A 231 -0.70 -9.80 -10.65
N CYS A 232 -0.51 -9.57 -9.35
CA CYS A 232 0.73 -8.98 -8.83
C CYS A 232 1.96 -9.82 -9.22
N TYR A 233 1.86 -11.14 -9.11
CA TYR A 233 2.92 -12.05 -9.55
C TYR A 233 3.19 -11.95 -11.05
N ARG A 234 2.15 -11.85 -11.86
CA ARG A 234 2.26 -11.71 -13.32
C ARG A 234 3.02 -10.44 -13.71
N VAL A 235 2.67 -9.30 -13.11
CA VAL A 235 3.21 -7.98 -13.49
C VAL A 235 4.59 -7.70 -12.88
N LEU A 236 4.91 -8.27 -11.74
CA LEU A 236 6.21 -8.09 -11.10
C LEU A 236 7.31 -8.82 -11.90
N LYS A 237 8.49 -8.23 -12.01
CA LYS A 237 9.66 -8.85 -12.64
C LYS A 237 10.18 -10.03 -11.81
N PRO A 238 10.77 -11.07 -12.42
CA PRO A 238 11.42 -12.16 -11.69
C PRO A 238 12.47 -11.65 -10.70
N GLY A 239 12.60 -12.32 -9.57
CA GLY A 239 13.56 -11.99 -8.51
C GLY A 239 13.21 -10.75 -7.68
N LYS A 240 12.18 -9.99 -8.05
CA LYS A 240 11.72 -8.76 -7.36
C LYS A 240 10.76 -9.08 -6.21
N PHE A 241 10.44 -8.06 -5.41
CA PHE A 241 9.77 -8.21 -4.12
C PHE A 241 8.41 -7.54 -4.07
N MET A 242 7.56 -8.07 -3.18
CA MET A 242 6.30 -7.46 -2.77
C MET A 242 6.25 -7.39 -1.25
N ALA A 243 5.85 -6.24 -0.72
CA ALA A 243 5.55 -6.04 0.69
C ALA A 243 4.04 -5.96 0.90
N VAL A 244 3.52 -6.79 1.80
CA VAL A 244 2.11 -6.82 2.18
C VAL A 244 2.00 -6.42 3.64
N LEU A 245 1.35 -5.27 3.89
CA LEU A 245 1.12 -4.74 5.23
C LEU A 245 -0.25 -5.21 5.71
N LEU A 246 -0.27 -5.97 6.79
CA LEU A 246 -1.52 -6.56 7.28
C LEU A 246 -1.51 -6.76 8.79
N ASN A 247 -2.69 -6.93 9.35
CA ASN A 247 -2.86 -7.16 10.76
C ASN A 247 -3.88 -8.27 10.99
N ASP A 248 -3.70 -9.03 12.05
CA ASP A 248 -4.71 -9.98 12.50
C ASP A 248 -5.95 -9.25 13.02
N PHE A 249 -7.09 -9.88 12.95
CA PHE A 249 -8.34 -9.29 13.41
C PHE A 249 -9.25 -10.32 14.10
N ARG A 250 -10.28 -9.81 14.79
CA ARG A 250 -11.34 -10.61 15.35
C ARG A 250 -12.66 -10.31 14.64
N MET A 251 -13.36 -11.36 14.28
CA MET A 251 -14.68 -11.28 13.71
C MET A 251 -15.56 -12.33 14.40
N ASP A 252 -16.75 -11.93 14.84
CA ASP A 252 -17.70 -12.82 15.54
C ASP A 252 -17.05 -13.58 16.72
N LYS A 253 -16.18 -12.87 17.48
CA LYS A 253 -15.36 -13.38 18.59
C LYS A 253 -14.27 -14.39 18.18
N ILE A 254 -14.12 -14.72 16.90
CA ILE A 254 -13.10 -15.62 16.39
C ILE A 254 -11.87 -14.78 16.02
N PHE A 255 -10.71 -15.17 16.53
CA PHE A 255 -9.43 -14.60 16.09
C PHE A 255 -9.04 -15.17 14.74
N ARG A 256 -8.69 -14.30 13.80
CA ARG A 256 -8.16 -14.66 12.49
C ARG A 256 -6.68 -14.23 12.45
N ALA A 257 -5.81 -15.21 12.30
CA ALA A 257 -4.38 -14.98 12.10
C ALA A 257 -4.12 -14.67 10.63
N TYR A 258 -4.64 -13.51 10.19
CA TYR A 258 -4.70 -13.14 8.77
C TYR A 258 -3.33 -13.22 8.08
N HIS A 259 -2.27 -12.77 8.76
CA HIS A 259 -0.91 -12.90 8.26
C HIS A 259 -0.52 -14.37 7.98
N ALA A 260 -0.87 -15.29 8.87
CA ALA A 260 -0.54 -16.70 8.70
C ALA A 260 -1.49 -17.42 7.72
N ASP A 261 -2.77 -17.02 7.72
CA ASP A 261 -3.81 -17.63 6.89
C ASP A 261 -3.59 -17.31 5.39
N LEU A 262 -2.95 -16.16 5.07
CA LEU A 262 -2.68 -15.75 3.69
C LEU A 262 -1.50 -16.51 3.05
N ILE A 263 -0.49 -16.89 3.84
CA ILE A 263 0.76 -17.50 3.33
C ILE A 263 0.53 -18.69 2.40
N PRO A 264 -0.29 -19.70 2.74
CA PRO A 264 -0.52 -20.85 1.86
C PRO A 264 -1.07 -20.45 0.48
N TYR A 265 -1.97 -19.47 0.41
CA TYR A 265 -2.53 -18.97 -0.84
C TYR A 265 -1.48 -18.27 -1.70
N MET A 266 -0.51 -17.61 -1.08
CA MET A 266 0.60 -16.98 -1.77
C MET A 266 1.58 -18.02 -2.34
N GLU A 267 1.91 -19.05 -1.56
CA GLU A 267 2.80 -20.14 -1.98
C GLU A 267 2.21 -20.93 -3.16
N GLU A 268 0.90 -21.15 -3.21
CA GLU A 268 0.21 -21.79 -4.33
C GLU A 268 0.35 -21.03 -5.66
N ILE A 269 0.55 -19.70 -5.61
CA ILE A 269 0.82 -18.87 -6.80
C ILE A 269 2.27 -19.05 -7.28
N GLY A 270 3.17 -19.36 -6.35
CA GLY A 270 4.61 -19.43 -6.58
C GLY A 270 5.41 -18.30 -5.89
N TRP A 271 4.77 -17.51 -5.00
CA TRP A 271 5.48 -16.59 -4.14
C TRP A 271 6.33 -17.34 -3.11
N HIS A 272 7.51 -16.83 -2.83
CA HIS A 272 8.33 -17.28 -1.70
C HIS A 272 8.22 -16.25 -0.58
N LEU A 273 7.74 -16.67 0.58
CA LEU A 273 7.83 -15.83 1.78
C LEU A 273 9.32 -15.65 2.12
N HIS A 274 9.79 -14.41 1.99
CA HIS A 274 11.20 -14.06 2.15
C HIS A 274 11.53 -13.63 3.57
N ASP A 275 10.62 -12.82 4.16
CA ASP A 275 10.80 -12.30 5.53
C ASP A 275 9.45 -11.87 6.12
N ILE A 276 9.40 -11.73 7.44
CA ILE A 276 8.30 -11.13 8.18
C ILE A 276 8.87 -10.05 9.11
N ILE A 277 8.42 -8.82 8.93
CA ILE A 277 8.79 -7.69 9.76
C ILE A 277 7.62 -7.38 10.69
N ILE A 278 7.91 -7.21 11.98
CA ILE A 278 6.94 -6.77 12.97
C ILE A 278 7.09 -5.26 13.18
N TYR A 279 6.05 -4.54 12.83
CA TYR A 279 5.99 -3.10 12.97
C TYR A 279 5.24 -2.71 14.24
N ASN A 280 5.92 -2.00 15.15
CA ASN A 280 5.35 -1.62 16.43
C ASN A 280 4.52 -0.33 16.31
N LEU A 281 3.24 -0.40 16.72
CA LEU A 281 2.27 0.70 16.73
C LEU A 281 2.23 1.47 18.05
N SER A 282 3.11 1.17 19.02
CA SER A 282 3.03 1.62 20.42
C SER A 282 3.08 3.13 20.68
N LEU A 283 3.17 3.94 19.63
CA LEU A 283 3.15 5.41 19.72
C LEU A 283 1.78 6.03 19.46
N HIS A 284 0.72 5.23 19.25
CA HIS A 284 -0.60 5.77 18.94
C HIS A 284 -1.39 6.10 20.22
N PRO A 285 -1.79 7.38 20.45
CA PRO A 285 -2.48 7.79 21.68
C PRO A 285 -3.82 7.12 21.95
N LEU A 286 -4.50 6.63 20.91
CA LEU A 286 -5.83 6.01 21.01
C LEU A 286 -5.82 4.60 21.60
N GLN A 287 -4.68 3.91 21.65
CA GLN A 287 -4.60 2.56 22.22
C GLN A 287 -4.92 2.51 23.71
N ALA A 288 -4.66 3.59 24.46
CA ALA A 288 -4.95 3.64 25.90
C ALA A 288 -6.45 3.61 26.22
N VAL A 289 -7.30 4.10 25.31
CA VAL A 289 -8.76 4.18 25.51
C VAL A 289 -9.43 2.81 25.35
N PHE A 290 -8.92 1.96 24.45
CA PHE A 290 -9.50 0.66 24.15
C PHE A 290 -9.08 -0.46 25.13
N THR A 291 -7.99 -0.27 25.86
CA THR A 291 -7.40 -1.29 26.74
C THR A 291 -8.38 -1.75 27.83
N SER A 292 -9.24 -0.89 28.35
CA SER A 292 -10.18 -1.24 29.43
C SER A 292 -11.33 -2.10 28.93
N GLN A 293 -11.78 -1.93 27.70
CA GLN A 293 -12.86 -2.71 27.10
C GLN A 293 -12.36 -4.08 26.64
N LEU A 294 -11.16 -4.13 26.05
CA LEU A 294 -10.49 -5.37 25.66
C LEU A 294 -10.22 -6.28 26.86
N ALA A 295 -9.82 -5.69 28.01
CA ALA A 295 -9.55 -6.44 29.22
C ALA A 295 -10.79 -7.15 29.80
N ARG A 296 -11.99 -6.59 29.60
CA ARG A 296 -13.26 -7.22 30.04
C ARG A 296 -13.56 -8.51 29.27
N ASP A 297 -13.12 -8.57 28.00
CA ASP A 297 -13.34 -9.72 27.11
C ASP A 297 -12.12 -10.65 27.06
N PHE A 298 -11.15 -10.49 27.96
CA PHE A 298 -9.89 -11.25 28.00
C PHE A 298 -9.09 -11.17 26.69
N HIS A 299 -9.17 -10.04 25.99
CA HIS A 299 -8.38 -9.79 24.77
C HIS A 299 -7.15 -8.95 25.06
N MET A 300 -6.06 -9.26 24.38
CA MET A 300 -4.87 -8.42 24.38
C MET A 300 -4.99 -7.29 23.35
N ALA A 301 -4.55 -6.08 23.72
CA ALA A 301 -4.44 -4.98 22.78
C ALA A 301 -3.34 -5.30 21.76
N LYS A 302 -3.66 -5.14 20.48
CA LYS A 302 -2.66 -5.26 19.42
C LYS A 302 -1.78 -4.01 19.39
N GLN A 303 -0.47 -4.24 19.42
CA GLN A 303 0.53 -3.18 19.40
C GLN A 303 1.48 -3.30 18.19
N HIS A 304 1.15 -4.13 17.22
CA HIS A 304 1.99 -4.35 16.05
C HIS A 304 1.14 -4.68 14.81
N GLU A 305 1.74 -4.47 13.67
CA GLU A 305 1.32 -4.98 12.37
C GLU A 305 2.41 -5.88 11.82
N TYR A 306 2.04 -6.73 10.88
CA TYR A 306 2.96 -7.57 10.13
C TYR A 306 3.23 -6.93 8.77
N ILE A 307 4.47 -7.04 8.32
CA ILE A 307 4.86 -6.73 6.95
C ILE A 307 5.46 -8.00 6.40
N GLU A 308 4.74 -8.68 5.54
CA GLU A 308 5.21 -9.86 4.86
C GLU A 308 5.94 -9.47 3.59
N ILE A 309 7.15 -9.97 3.43
CA ILE A 309 7.97 -9.75 2.25
C ILE A 309 7.94 -11.02 1.42
N TYR A 310 7.40 -10.92 0.23
CA TYR A 310 7.36 -12.00 -0.74
C TYR A 310 8.34 -11.74 -1.87
N ARG A 311 8.98 -12.79 -2.36
CA ARG A 311 9.86 -12.72 -3.53
C ARG A 311 9.27 -13.56 -4.67
N LYS A 312 9.24 -12.98 -5.86
CA LYS A 312 8.92 -13.73 -7.07
C LYS A 312 10.11 -14.59 -7.46
N SER A 313 9.85 -15.85 -7.86
CA SER A 313 10.89 -16.75 -8.40
C SER A 313 11.64 -16.12 -9.58
N GLU A 314 12.89 -16.51 -9.76
CA GLU A 314 13.74 -16.06 -10.87
C GLU A 314 13.30 -16.63 -12.21
#